data_2b242f2ea1b22ecf3d5c9df5ad9d6733
#
_entry.id   2b242f2ea1b22ecf3d5c9df5ad9d6733
#
_cell.length_a   1.000
_cell.length_b   1.000
_cell.length_c   1.000
_cell.angle_alpha   90.00
_cell.angle_beta   90.00
_cell.angle_gamma   90.00
#
_symmetry.space_group_name_H-M   'P 1'
#
loop_
_entity.id
_entity.type
_entity.pdbx_description
1 polymer ?
#
loop_
_entity_poly.entity_id
_entity_poly.type
_entity_poly.pdbx_seq_one_letter_code
_entity_poly.pdbx_strand_id
1 'polypeptide(L)'
;MAKTRIAINGFGRIGRSAFKIAFDRADLEIVAINDLTDTKTLAYLLQHDSNYGAYKNKVGYDDTGIIVNDHHIKITAEKDPAALPWAELEVDLVIESTGRFTEKETAELHIKAGAKRVVISGPSKSEGVDTIVLGANEDKIEGASHVISNASCTTNSLGAVMAVLDAEFGVQKSLLTTVHSYTASQALQDAPAKDLREGRNAAENIVPTTTGAAIAVTKTLPQLEGKFDGLSIRVPTPVVSLSDITVLFERNTTVEEINNAFKKAASEPYYQGILGVSEEPLVSRDYIGNSHSGIVDLLLTKVVGGNLAKIMVWYDNEWGYSNRLVELVADIGKTLNKQG
;
A
#
# COMPACT_ATOMS: atom_id res chain seq x y z
N MET A 1 -6.71 25.14 -8.45
CA MET A 1 -5.52 24.51 -9.04
C MET A 1 -5.99 23.49 -10.08
N ALA A 2 -5.22 23.26 -11.12
CA ALA A 2 -5.52 22.18 -12.08
C ALA A 2 -5.47 20.83 -11.35
N LYS A 3 -6.35 19.90 -11.76
CA LYS A 3 -6.34 18.55 -11.23
C LYS A 3 -5.15 17.78 -11.80
N THR A 4 -4.53 16.91 -10.99
CA THR A 4 -3.53 15.98 -11.48
C THR A 4 -4.22 14.88 -12.28
N ARG A 5 -3.82 14.69 -13.53
CA ARG A 5 -4.39 13.69 -14.46
C ARG A 5 -3.68 12.36 -14.28
N ILE A 6 -4.43 11.36 -13.82
CA ILE A 6 -3.87 10.05 -13.48
C ILE A 6 -4.43 8.95 -14.40
N ALA A 7 -3.58 7.97 -14.69
CA ALA A 7 -3.98 6.71 -15.31
C ALA A 7 -3.67 5.54 -14.37
N ILE A 8 -4.44 4.46 -14.48
CA ILE A 8 -4.23 3.24 -13.70
C ILE A 8 -3.88 2.11 -14.67
N ASN A 9 -2.71 1.51 -14.52
CA ASN A 9 -2.30 0.33 -15.26
C ASN A 9 -2.48 -0.92 -14.37
N GLY A 10 -3.40 -1.80 -14.76
CA GLY A 10 -3.83 -2.94 -13.95
C GLY A 10 -5.03 -2.62 -13.05
N PHE A 11 -6.20 -3.16 -13.39
CA PHE A 11 -7.45 -2.92 -12.66
C PHE A 11 -7.83 -4.10 -11.76
N GLY A 12 -6.81 -4.67 -11.10
CA GLY A 12 -6.94 -5.71 -10.07
C GLY A 12 -7.49 -5.16 -8.74
N ARG A 13 -7.25 -5.87 -7.63
CA ARG A 13 -7.71 -5.47 -6.29
C ARG A 13 -7.25 -4.05 -5.94
N ILE A 14 -5.95 -3.78 -6.03
CA ILE A 14 -5.37 -2.47 -5.67
C ILE A 14 -5.79 -1.39 -6.66
N GLY A 15 -5.76 -1.66 -7.97
CA GLY A 15 -6.19 -0.68 -8.98
C GLY A 15 -7.64 -0.24 -8.78
N ARG A 16 -8.57 -1.16 -8.48
CA ARG A 16 -9.97 -0.82 -8.19
C ARG A 16 -10.15 -0.08 -6.86
N SER A 17 -9.42 -0.44 -5.81
CA SER A 17 -9.45 0.30 -4.54
C SER A 17 -8.89 1.71 -4.71
N ALA A 18 -7.76 1.85 -5.39
CA ALA A 18 -7.17 3.15 -5.73
C ALA A 18 -8.13 4.00 -6.59
N PHE A 19 -8.80 3.38 -7.56
CA PHE A 19 -9.84 4.07 -8.35
C PHE A 19 -10.95 4.63 -7.46
N LYS A 20 -11.54 3.81 -6.59
CA LYS A 20 -12.64 4.22 -5.70
C LYS A 20 -12.25 5.41 -4.82
N ILE A 21 -11.02 5.40 -4.31
CA ILE A 21 -10.49 6.48 -3.46
C ILE A 21 -10.18 7.74 -4.29
N ALA A 22 -9.50 7.57 -5.42
CA ALA A 22 -9.11 8.70 -6.28
C ALA A 22 -10.32 9.38 -6.93
N PHE A 23 -11.37 8.64 -7.27
CA PHE A 23 -12.59 9.18 -7.89
C PHE A 23 -13.32 10.18 -7.01
N ASP A 24 -13.23 10.03 -5.68
CA ASP A 24 -13.85 10.93 -4.71
C ASP A 24 -12.99 12.19 -4.41
N ARG A 25 -11.77 12.28 -4.94
CA ARG A 25 -10.85 13.38 -4.65
C ARG A 25 -11.01 14.52 -5.65
N ALA A 26 -11.09 15.74 -5.13
CA ALA A 26 -11.24 16.95 -5.93
C ALA A 26 -9.94 17.37 -6.67
N ASP A 27 -8.78 16.90 -6.19
CA ASP A 27 -7.44 17.25 -6.71
C ASP A 27 -6.92 16.27 -7.78
N LEU A 28 -7.64 15.14 -8.02
CA LEU A 28 -7.28 14.12 -9.00
C LEU A 28 -8.34 14.01 -10.11
N GLU A 29 -7.92 13.59 -11.29
CA GLU A 29 -8.77 13.20 -12.42
C GLU A 29 -8.28 11.89 -13.01
N ILE A 30 -9.12 10.83 -12.96
CA ILE A 30 -8.80 9.55 -13.59
C ILE A 30 -9.18 9.65 -15.07
N VAL A 31 -8.19 9.66 -15.96
CA VAL A 31 -8.40 9.85 -17.39
C VAL A 31 -8.47 8.55 -18.17
N ALA A 32 -7.79 7.50 -17.70
CA ALA A 32 -7.79 6.19 -18.33
C ALA A 32 -7.44 5.06 -17.37
N ILE A 33 -7.84 3.86 -17.74
CA ILE A 33 -7.43 2.60 -17.13
C ILE A 33 -6.93 1.70 -18.26
N ASN A 34 -5.82 1.01 -18.01
CA ASN A 34 -5.37 -0.07 -18.89
C ASN A 34 -5.50 -1.43 -18.19
N ASP A 35 -6.24 -2.34 -18.80
CA ASP A 35 -6.35 -3.73 -18.36
C ASP A 35 -6.68 -4.62 -19.57
N LEU A 36 -6.23 -5.86 -19.56
CA LEU A 36 -6.46 -6.79 -20.68
C LEU A 36 -7.86 -7.43 -20.66
N THR A 37 -8.63 -7.16 -19.62
CA THR A 37 -10.00 -7.64 -19.42
C THR A 37 -11.00 -6.70 -20.10
N ASP A 38 -12.12 -7.23 -20.57
CA ASP A 38 -13.18 -6.45 -21.21
C ASP A 38 -13.88 -5.45 -20.25
N THR A 39 -14.43 -4.38 -20.80
CA THR A 39 -15.07 -3.28 -20.06
C THR A 39 -16.22 -3.74 -19.20
N LYS A 40 -17.04 -4.68 -19.66
CA LYS A 40 -18.18 -5.25 -18.93
C LYS A 40 -17.73 -5.95 -17.66
N THR A 41 -16.71 -6.80 -17.76
CA THR A 41 -16.16 -7.52 -16.62
C THR A 41 -15.50 -6.57 -15.62
N LEU A 42 -14.74 -5.56 -16.11
CA LEU A 42 -14.12 -4.56 -15.24
C LEU A 42 -15.17 -3.72 -14.51
N ALA A 43 -16.23 -3.29 -15.19
CA ALA A 43 -17.34 -2.54 -14.58
C ALA A 43 -18.05 -3.38 -13.51
N TYR A 44 -18.32 -4.67 -13.79
CA TYR A 44 -18.92 -5.58 -12.83
C TYR A 44 -18.06 -5.74 -11.57
N LEU A 45 -16.75 -5.94 -11.73
CA LEU A 45 -15.82 -6.10 -10.61
C LEU A 45 -15.59 -4.78 -9.84
N LEU A 46 -15.77 -3.62 -10.48
CA LEU A 46 -15.75 -2.33 -9.79
C LEU A 46 -17.00 -2.14 -8.94
N GLN A 47 -18.18 -2.52 -9.47
CA GLN A 47 -19.47 -2.39 -8.78
C GLN A 47 -19.59 -3.33 -7.59
N HIS A 48 -19.08 -4.56 -7.72
CA HIS A 48 -19.27 -5.64 -6.73
C HIS A 48 -17.94 -6.11 -6.15
N ASP A 49 -17.83 -6.10 -4.83
CA ASP A 49 -16.63 -6.53 -4.12
C ASP A 49 -17.02 -7.42 -2.93
N SER A 50 -16.43 -8.61 -2.84
CA SER A 50 -16.74 -9.56 -1.79
C SER A 50 -16.28 -9.11 -0.39
N ASN A 51 -15.22 -8.26 -0.33
CA ASN A 51 -14.68 -7.77 0.93
C ASN A 51 -15.33 -6.45 1.37
N TYR A 52 -15.56 -5.52 0.41
CA TYR A 52 -16.02 -4.15 0.69
C TYR A 52 -17.49 -3.91 0.31
N GLY A 53 -18.17 -4.90 -0.26
CA GLY A 53 -19.56 -4.76 -0.69
C GLY A 53 -19.70 -3.99 -2.01
N ALA A 54 -20.91 -3.52 -2.29
CA ALA A 54 -21.20 -2.78 -3.50
C ALA A 54 -20.56 -1.38 -3.47
N TYR A 55 -19.99 -0.97 -4.61
CA TYR A 55 -19.51 0.41 -4.75
C TYR A 55 -20.67 1.39 -4.67
N LYS A 56 -20.50 2.48 -3.91
CA LYS A 56 -21.56 3.47 -3.66
C LYS A 56 -22.01 4.22 -4.91
N ASN A 57 -21.12 4.36 -5.91
CA ASN A 57 -21.40 5.05 -7.16
C ASN A 57 -21.96 4.06 -8.18
N LYS A 58 -22.85 4.54 -9.06
CA LYS A 58 -23.41 3.74 -10.15
C LYS A 58 -22.34 3.51 -11.21
N VAL A 59 -22.13 2.24 -11.59
CA VAL A 59 -21.17 1.84 -12.62
C VAL A 59 -21.91 1.31 -13.84
N GLY A 60 -21.60 1.88 -15.00
CA GLY A 60 -21.97 1.39 -16.32
C GLY A 60 -20.75 1.13 -17.18
N TYR A 61 -20.96 0.71 -18.40
CA TYR A 61 -19.88 0.47 -19.39
C TYR A 61 -20.42 0.62 -20.81
N ASP A 62 -19.51 0.87 -21.74
CA ASP A 62 -19.66 0.71 -23.18
C ASP A 62 -18.43 0.00 -23.76
N ASP A 63 -18.32 -0.08 -25.09
CA ASP A 63 -17.22 -0.77 -25.77
C ASP A 63 -15.86 -0.08 -25.57
N THR A 64 -15.86 1.19 -25.10
CA THR A 64 -14.66 2.04 -25.02
C THR A 64 -14.25 2.35 -23.58
N GLY A 65 -15.12 2.10 -22.59
CA GLY A 65 -14.83 2.50 -21.22
C GLY A 65 -15.82 2.06 -20.16
N ILE A 66 -15.52 2.52 -18.95
CA ILE A 66 -16.37 2.41 -17.76
C ILE A 66 -17.01 3.78 -17.52
N ILE A 67 -18.28 3.78 -17.15
CA ILE A 67 -19.05 4.99 -16.84
C ILE A 67 -19.37 4.99 -15.35
N VAL A 68 -18.90 6.00 -14.61
CA VAL A 68 -19.17 6.14 -13.17
C VAL A 68 -19.83 7.49 -12.94
N ASN A 69 -21.08 7.50 -12.45
CA ASN A 69 -21.86 8.74 -12.24
C ASN A 69 -21.77 9.69 -13.44
N ASP A 70 -22.02 9.18 -14.64
CA ASP A 70 -21.98 9.92 -15.93
C ASP A 70 -20.57 10.37 -16.38
N HIS A 71 -19.51 10.05 -15.64
CA HIS A 71 -18.12 10.25 -16.07
C HIS A 71 -17.65 9.02 -16.85
N HIS A 72 -17.29 9.21 -18.11
CA HIS A 72 -16.72 8.17 -18.95
C HIS A 72 -15.19 8.10 -18.75
N ILE A 73 -14.68 6.94 -18.34
CA ILE A 73 -13.26 6.65 -18.16
C ILE A 73 -12.82 5.69 -19.25
N LYS A 74 -11.89 6.12 -20.09
CA LYS A 74 -11.37 5.33 -21.22
C LYS A 74 -10.69 4.07 -20.72
N ILE A 75 -10.99 2.92 -21.33
CA ILE A 75 -10.29 1.66 -21.12
C ILE A 75 -9.40 1.37 -22.35
N THR A 76 -8.17 0.99 -22.09
CA THR A 76 -7.24 0.43 -23.06
C THR A 76 -6.90 -1.01 -22.69
N ALA A 77 -6.53 -1.84 -23.67
CA ALA A 77 -6.18 -3.25 -23.47
C ALA A 77 -4.80 -3.54 -24.09
N GLU A 78 -3.82 -2.70 -23.73
CA GLU A 78 -2.46 -2.75 -24.28
C GLU A 78 -1.51 -3.53 -23.35
N LYS A 79 -0.74 -4.45 -23.92
CA LYS A 79 0.22 -5.28 -23.18
C LYS A 79 1.55 -4.56 -22.96
N ASP A 80 1.95 -3.73 -23.93
CA ASP A 80 3.20 -2.97 -23.85
C ASP A 80 2.94 -1.56 -23.31
N PRO A 81 3.43 -1.23 -22.12
CA PRO A 81 3.22 0.10 -21.55
C PRO A 81 3.75 1.24 -22.42
N ALA A 82 4.75 0.99 -23.29
CA ALA A 82 5.29 2.01 -24.17
C ALA A 82 4.34 2.39 -25.32
N ALA A 83 3.36 1.56 -25.63
CA ALA A 83 2.34 1.81 -26.66
C ALA A 83 1.06 2.48 -26.11
N LEU A 84 1.00 2.74 -24.82
CA LEU A 84 -0.15 3.38 -24.18
C LEU A 84 -0.27 4.87 -24.54
N PRO A 85 -1.48 5.42 -24.68
CA PRO A 85 -1.70 6.78 -25.20
C PRO A 85 -1.54 7.87 -24.12
N TRP A 86 -0.53 7.77 -23.26
CA TRP A 86 -0.37 8.68 -22.12
C TRP A 86 -0.07 10.11 -22.54
N ALA A 87 0.70 10.32 -23.61
CA ALA A 87 0.95 11.65 -24.16
C ALA A 87 -0.33 12.29 -24.72
N GLU A 88 -1.13 11.53 -25.49
CA GLU A 88 -2.42 12.00 -26.05
C GLU A 88 -3.42 12.37 -24.94
N LEU A 89 -3.43 11.60 -23.86
CA LEU A 89 -4.33 11.79 -22.73
C LEU A 89 -3.76 12.75 -21.67
N GLU A 90 -2.62 13.37 -21.92
CA GLU A 90 -1.95 14.30 -20.99
C GLU A 90 -1.84 13.75 -19.57
N VAL A 91 -1.40 12.49 -19.45
CA VAL A 91 -1.27 11.82 -18.16
C VAL A 91 -0.09 12.40 -17.38
N ASP A 92 -0.35 12.92 -16.18
CA ASP A 92 0.68 13.38 -15.26
C ASP A 92 1.33 12.20 -14.52
N LEU A 93 0.50 11.31 -13.95
CA LEU A 93 0.97 10.17 -13.18
C LEU A 93 0.28 8.88 -13.60
N VAL A 94 1.06 7.79 -13.62
CA VAL A 94 0.54 6.43 -13.74
C VAL A 94 0.63 5.71 -12.41
N ILE A 95 -0.47 5.13 -11.96
CA ILE A 95 -0.47 4.10 -10.90
C ILE A 95 -0.21 2.76 -11.58
N GLU A 96 0.98 2.21 -11.38
CA GLU A 96 1.33 0.88 -11.88
C GLU A 96 0.92 -0.18 -10.87
N SER A 97 -0.16 -0.90 -11.13
CA SER A 97 -0.75 -1.90 -10.22
C SER A 97 -0.99 -3.28 -10.84
N THR A 98 -0.27 -3.59 -11.92
CA THR A 98 -0.29 -4.93 -12.54
C THR A 98 0.53 -5.96 -11.78
N GLY A 99 1.50 -5.51 -10.97
CA GLY A 99 2.52 -6.35 -10.33
C GLY A 99 3.56 -6.92 -11.30
N ARG A 100 3.59 -6.47 -12.56
CA ARG A 100 4.51 -6.94 -13.61
C ARG A 100 5.65 -5.97 -13.89
N PHE A 101 5.37 -4.68 -13.85
CA PHE A 101 6.31 -3.63 -14.23
C PHE A 101 6.84 -2.93 -12.96
N THR A 102 7.48 -3.71 -12.10
CA THR A 102 7.97 -3.26 -10.78
C THR A 102 9.43 -2.82 -10.79
N GLU A 103 10.16 -3.10 -11.87
CA GLU A 103 11.54 -2.71 -12.02
C GLU A 103 11.63 -1.40 -12.82
N LYS A 104 12.72 -0.64 -12.62
CA LYS A 104 12.92 0.69 -13.22
C LYS A 104 12.70 0.69 -14.73
N GLU A 105 13.41 -0.19 -15.43
CA GLU A 105 13.42 -0.25 -16.89
C GLU A 105 12.02 -0.54 -17.46
N THR A 106 11.24 -1.36 -16.76
CA THR A 106 9.89 -1.72 -17.19
C THR A 106 8.86 -0.65 -16.84
N ALA A 107 8.99 -0.01 -15.68
CA ALA A 107 8.12 1.09 -15.28
C ALA A 107 8.37 2.36 -16.10
N GLU A 108 9.63 2.63 -16.52
CA GLU A 108 9.98 3.74 -17.41
C GLU A 108 9.32 3.66 -18.80
N LEU A 109 8.75 2.50 -19.19
CA LEU A 109 7.96 2.40 -20.42
C LEU A 109 6.74 3.33 -20.39
N HIS A 110 6.16 3.59 -19.22
CA HIS A 110 5.10 4.57 -19.07
C HIS A 110 5.58 6.01 -19.29
N ILE A 111 6.82 6.33 -18.90
CA ILE A 111 7.44 7.64 -19.17
C ILE A 111 7.67 7.80 -20.68
N LYS A 112 8.14 6.74 -21.37
CA LYS A 112 8.27 6.72 -22.84
C LYS A 112 6.95 6.93 -23.55
N ALA A 113 5.86 6.43 -22.98
CA ALA A 113 4.50 6.62 -23.47
C ALA A 113 3.96 8.03 -23.22
N GLY A 114 4.65 8.88 -22.45
CA GLY A 114 4.32 10.29 -22.23
C GLY A 114 3.85 10.66 -20.83
N ALA A 115 3.80 9.74 -19.88
CA ALA A 115 3.52 10.07 -18.48
C ALA A 115 4.71 10.83 -17.86
N LYS A 116 4.45 11.77 -16.95
CA LYS A 116 5.52 12.53 -16.27
C LYS A 116 6.14 11.76 -15.11
N ARG A 117 5.36 10.95 -14.40
CA ARG A 117 5.76 10.14 -13.24
C ARG A 117 5.04 8.80 -13.21
N VAL A 118 5.65 7.81 -12.54
CA VAL A 118 5.05 6.50 -12.28
C VAL A 118 5.15 6.17 -10.81
N VAL A 119 4.05 5.72 -10.21
CA VAL A 119 4.03 5.20 -8.84
C VAL A 119 3.68 3.71 -8.90
N ILE A 120 4.65 2.88 -8.54
CA ILE A 120 4.51 1.43 -8.49
C ILE A 120 3.80 1.04 -7.19
N SER A 121 2.71 0.29 -7.29
CA SER A 121 1.93 -0.23 -6.16
C SER A 121 2.54 -1.50 -5.54
N GLY A 122 3.84 -1.52 -5.37
CA GLY A 122 4.58 -2.65 -4.83
C GLY A 122 6.06 -2.33 -4.65
N PRO A 123 6.81 -3.19 -3.96
CA PRO A 123 8.25 -2.97 -3.77
C PRO A 123 9.00 -3.14 -5.10
N SER A 124 9.97 -2.23 -5.33
CA SER A 124 10.95 -2.37 -6.41
C SER A 124 12.30 -2.82 -5.85
N LYS A 125 13.00 -3.65 -6.62
CA LYS A 125 14.37 -4.08 -6.32
C LYS A 125 15.42 -3.29 -7.11
N SER A 126 15.00 -2.52 -8.12
CA SER A 126 15.89 -1.75 -8.98
C SER A 126 16.54 -0.58 -8.24
N GLU A 127 17.80 -0.34 -8.51
CA GLU A 127 18.46 0.93 -8.18
C GLU A 127 17.83 2.09 -8.97
N GLY A 128 17.73 3.26 -8.33
CA GLY A 128 17.14 4.46 -8.95
C GLY A 128 15.63 4.46 -9.01
N VAL A 129 14.95 3.59 -8.23
CA VAL A 129 13.54 3.69 -7.86
C VAL A 129 13.48 4.08 -6.40
N ASP A 130 12.99 5.29 -6.13
CA ASP A 130 12.85 5.76 -4.76
C ASP A 130 11.68 5.06 -4.07
N THR A 131 11.91 4.61 -2.86
CA THR A 131 10.86 4.03 -2.01
C THR A 131 10.34 5.10 -1.07
N ILE A 132 9.06 5.48 -1.21
CA ILE A 132 8.42 6.52 -0.39
C ILE A 132 7.22 5.94 0.34
N VAL A 133 7.21 6.13 1.65
CA VAL A 133 6.17 5.70 2.57
C VAL A 133 5.76 6.89 3.41
N LEU A 134 4.50 7.31 3.28
CA LEU A 134 3.96 8.42 4.07
C LEU A 134 3.96 8.08 5.56
N GLY A 135 4.38 9.03 6.39
CA GLY A 135 4.62 8.85 7.81
C GLY A 135 6.01 8.29 8.15
N ALA A 136 6.91 8.17 7.15
CA ALA A 136 8.28 7.72 7.37
C ALA A 136 9.34 8.54 6.62
N ASN A 137 9.11 8.91 5.34
CA ASN A 137 10.10 9.62 4.53
C ASN A 137 9.50 10.42 3.37
N GLU A 138 8.30 10.97 3.53
CA GLU A 138 7.63 11.81 2.50
C GLU A 138 8.37 13.10 2.16
N ASP A 139 9.26 13.55 2.99
CA ASP A 139 10.18 14.66 2.72
C ASP A 139 11.01 14.43 1.44
N LYS A 140 11.20 13.17 1.04
CA LYS A 140 11.91 12.79 -0.18
C LYS A 140 11.09 12.93 -1.46
N ILE A 141 9.80 13.24 -1.40
CA ILE A 141 8.95 13.44 -2.61
C ILE A 141 9.55 14.55 -3.50
N GLU A 142 10.03 15.63 -2.89
CA GLU A 142 10.62 16.76 -3.59
C GLU A 142 12.07 16.44 -4.05
N GLY A 143 12.26 15.84 -5.14
CA GLY A 143 13.57 15.37 -5.65
C GLY A 143 13.61 13.90 -5.98
N ALA A 144 12.48 13.20 -5.74
CA ALA A 144 12.36 11.80 -6.10
C ALA A 144 12.49 11.57 -7.62
N SER A 145 12.96 10.39 -7.98
CA SER A 145 13.07 9.91 -9.37
C SER A 145 11.71 9.89 -10.08
N HIS A 146 11.71 9.75 -11.41
CA HIS A 146 10.46 9.69 -12.18
C HIS A 146 9.65 8.43 -11.89
N VAL A 147 10.28 7.38 -11.40
CA VAL A 147 9.65 6.12 -10.98
C VAL A 147 9.80 5.98 -9.48
N ILE A 148 8.69 5.88 -8.78
CA ILE A 148 8.62 5.80 -7.32
C ILE A 148 7.89 4.52 -6.93
N SER A 149 8.36 3.84 -5.90
CA SER A 149 7.70 2.70 -5.28
C SER A 149 7.00 3.15 -3.98
N ASN A 150 5.71 2.83 -3.84
CA ASN A 150 5.00 2.97 -2.56
C ASN A 150 5.23 1.76 -1.62
N ALA A 151 6.23 0.94 -1.90
CA ALA A 151 6.55 -0.27 -1.15
C ALA A 151 5.36 -1.25 -1.03
N SER A 152 5.34 -2.10 0.03
CA SER A 152 4.24 -3.02 0.30
C SER A 152 3.28 -2.45 1.35
N CYS A 153 2.08 -3.08 1.45
CA CYS A 153 1.12 -2.78 2.52
C CYS A 153 1.73 -2.98 3.91
N THR A 154 2.50 -4.04 4.10
CA THR A 154 3.21 -4.31 5.36
C THR A 154 4.26 -3.24 5.65
N THR A 155 5.02 -2.79 4.64
CA THR A 155 5.99 -1.68 4.81
C THR A 155 5.28 -0.39 5.22
N ASN A 156 4.13 -0.08 4.62
CA ASN A 156 3.32 1.09 4.98
C ASN A 156 2.79 1.01 6.41
N SER A 157 2.34 -0.18 6.86
CA SER A 157 1.85 -0.36 8.22
C SER A 157 2.94 -0.19 9.28
N LEU A 158 4.19 -0.51 8.90
CA LEU A 158 5.34 -0.47 9.80
C LEU A 158 6.06 0.88 9.82
N GLY A 159 6.04 1.64 8.71
CA GLY A 159 6.83 2.86 8.55
C GLY A 159 6.63 3.85 9.70
N ALA A 160 5.39 4.32 9.89
CA ALA A 160 5.06 5.24 10.97
C ALA A 160 5.27 4.63 12.36
N VAL A 161 4.92 3.34 12.55
CA VAL A 161 5.10 2.65 13.84
C VAL A 161 6.56 2.58 14.23
N MET A 162 7.44 2.15 13.33
CA MET A 162 8.87 2.04 13.60
C MET A 162 9.54 3.42 13.75
N ALA A 163 9.07 4.43 13.02
CA ALA A 163 9.53 5.82 13.20
C ALA A 163 9.25 6.33 14.63
N VAL A 164 8.04 6.10 15.12
CA VAL A 164 7.67 6.50 16.51
C VAL A 164 8.50 5.72 17.54
N LEU A 165 8.61 4.39 17.38
CA LEU A 165 9.37 3.55 18.33
C LEU A 165 10.85 3.93 18.38
N ASP A 166 11.45 4.20 17.24
CA ASP A 166 12.87 4.56 17.18
C ASP A 166 13.11 5.95 17.77
N ALA A 167 12.27 6.93 17.44
CA ALA A 167 12.39 8.29 17.93
C ALA A 167 12.21 8.41 19.46
N GLU A 168 11.27 7.66 20.04
CA GLU A 168 10.92 7.77 21.47
C GLU A 168 11.76 6.84 22.37
N PHE A 169 12.19 5.67 21.86
CA PHE A 169 12.81 4.64 22.71
C PHE A 169 14.18 4.16 22.21
N GLY A 170 14.55 4.43 20.97
CA GLY A 170 15.72 3.88 20.31
C GLY A 170 15.57 2.38 20.03
N VAL A 171 15.65 1.97 18.78
CA VAL A 171 15.55 0.55 18.40
C VAL A 171 16.94 -0.06 18.31
N GLN A 172 17.23 -1.02 19.18
CA GLN A 172 18.44 -1.84 19.11
C GLN A 172 18.32 -2.97 18.10
N LYS A 173 17.23 -3.75 18.19
CA LYS A 173 16.92 -4.89 17.31
C LYS A 173 15.41 -5.10 17.26
N SER A 174 14.91 -5.57 16.14
CA SER A 174 13.50 -5.90 16.00
C SER A 174 13.29 -7.07 15.06
N LEU A 175 12.29 -7.89 15.37
CA LEU A 175 11.78 -8.96 14.52
C LEU A 175 10.31 -8.75 14.25
N LEU A 176 9.92 -8.96 12.97
CA LEU A 176 8.55 -8.94 12.51
C LEU A 176 8.05 -10.34 12.20
N THR A 177 6.84 -10.65 12.66
CA THR A 177 6.00 -11.68 12.05
C THR A 177 4.71 -11.04 11.61
N THR A 178 4.45 -10.98 10.29
CA THR A 178 3.13 -10.51 9.85
C THR A 178 2.21 -11.70 9.57
N VAL A 179 1.12 -11.77 10.33
CA VAL A 179 -0.02 -12.68 10.07
C VAL A 179 -0.87 -12.01 8.99
N HIS A 180 -0.73 -12.50 7.77
CA HIS A 180 -1.19 -11.79 6.57
C HIS A 180 -2.33 -12.54 5.87
N SER A 181 -3.34 -11.82 5.43
CA SER A 181 -4.37 -12.34 4.54
C SER A 181 -3.76 -12.99 3.31
N TYR A 182 -4.43 -14.01 2.75
CA TYR A 182 -4.03 -14.52 1.45
C TYR A 182 -4.17 -13.45 0.35
N THR A 183 -3.36 -13.58 -0.70
CA THR A 183 -3.39 -12.65 -1.84
C THR A 183 -3.45 -13.46 -3.14
N ALA A 184 -3.66 -12.76 -4.26
CA ALA A 184 -3.72 -13.37 -5.59
C ALA A 184 -2.41 -14.08 -6.02
N SER A 185 -1.32 -13.94 -5.28
CA SER A 185 -0.07 -14.70 -5.51
C SER A 185 -0.16 -16.16 -5.03
N GLN A 186 -1.14 -16.46 -4.15
CA GLN A 186 -1.32 -17.79 -3.61
C GLN A 186 -2.32 -18.60 -4.43
N ALA A 187 -2.10 -19.92 -4.49
CA ALA A 187 -3.01 -20.84 -5.15
C ALA A 187 -4.28 -21.08 -4.30
N LEU A 188 -5.45 -21.09 -4.94
CA LEU A 188 -6.71 -21.45 -4.27
C LEU A 188 -6.77 -22.95 -3.97
N GLN A 189 -6.23 -23.78 -4.86
CA GLN A 189 -6.00 -25.22 -4.69
C GLN A 189 -4.51 -25.49 -4.89
N ASP A 190 -3.99 -26.64 -4.42
CA ASP A 190 -2.59 -27.00 -4.60
C ASP A 190 -2.18 -26.90 -6.08
N ALA A 191 -1.19 -26.07 -6.38
CA ALA A 191 -0.72 -25.80 -7.74
C ALA A 191 0.79 -25.53 -7.77
N PRO A 192 1.44 -25.70 -8.92
CA PRO A 192 2.84 -25.33 -9.08
C PRO A 192 3.08 -23.85 -8.80
N ALA A 193 4.07 -23.56 -7.96
CA ALA A 193 4.48 -22.20 -7.63
C ALA A 193 6.00 -22.12 -7.47
N LYS A 194 6.58 -20.92 -7.61
CA LYS A 194 8.01 -20.69 -7.40
C LYS A 194 8.41 -20.97 -5.96
N ASP A 195 7.62 -20.48 -5.00
CA ASP A 195 7.70 -20.90 -3.59
C ASP A 195 6.72 -22.06 -3.41
N LEU A 196 7.23 -23.23 -3.03
CA LEU A 196 6.44 -24.45 -2.87
C LEU A 196 5.37 -24.32 -1.77
N ARG A 197 5.59 -23.48 -0.76
CA ARG A 197 4.60 -23.22 0.29
C ARG A 197 3.46 -22.35 -0.22
N GLU A 198 3.75 -21.32 -1.02
CA GLU A 198 2.70 -20.45 -1.61
C GLU A 198 1.84 -21.18 -2.65
N GLY A 199 2.32 -22.29 -3.21
CA GLY A 199 1.54 -23.16 -4.10
C GLY A 199 0.47 -24.00 -3.39
N ARG A 200 0.42 -24.00 -2.05
CA ARG A 200 -0.57 -24.78 -1.29
C ARG A 200 -1.86 -23.99 -1.12
N ASN A 201 -2.97 -24.73 -0.98
CA ASN A 201 -4.33 -24.20 -0.81
C ASN A 201 -4.36 -23.09 0.26
N ALA A 202 -4.64 -21.87 -0.19
CA ALA A 202 -4.62 -20.67 0.65
C ALA A 202 -5.76 -20.60 1.66
N ALA A 203 -6.88 -21.27 1.37
CA ALA A 203 -8.09 -21.22 2.19
C ALA A 203 -8.05 -22.20 3.39
N GLU A 204 -7.10 -23.14 3.41
CA GLU A 204 -7.06 -24.21 4.42
C GLU A 204 -5.71 -24.36 5.14
N ASN A 205 -4.73 -23.55 4.78
CA ASN A 205 -3.40 -23.68 5.35
C ASN A 205 -2.91 -22.39 6.03
N ILE A 206 -2.11 -22.58 7.07
CA ILE A 206 -1.19 -21.55 7.58
C ILE A 206 0.09 -21.69 6.77
N VAL A 207 0.45 -20.67 5.98
CA VAL A 207 1.55 -20.72 5.02
C VAL A 207 2.66 -19.74 5.42
N PRO A 208 3.77 -20.22 6.03
CA PRO A 208 4.95 -19.39 6.25
C PRO A 208 5.59 -19.03 4.90
N THR A 209 5.97 -17.77 4.74
CA THR A 209 6.65 -17.27 3.55
C THR A 209 7.59 -16.13 3.90
N THR A 210 8.45 -15.75 2.96
CA THR A 210 9.33 -14.60 3.14
C THR A 210 8.58 -13.28 3.01
N THR A 211 9.13 -12.22 3.57
CA THR A 211 8.70 -10.85 3.35
C THR A 211 9.88 -9.93 3.14
N GLY A 212 9.79 -9.04 2.16
CA GLY A 212 10.75 -7.95 1.98
C GLY A 212 10.40 -6.69 2.77
N ALA A 213 9.36 -6.74 3.60
CA ALA A 213 8.84 -5.55 4.27
C ALA A 213 9.84 -4.95 5.27
N ALA A 214 10.54 -5.77 6.04
CA ALA A 214 11.56 -5.28 6.98
C ALA A 214 12.69 -4.55 6.24
N ILE A 215 13.21 -5.14 5.16
CA ILE A 215 14.24 -4.51 4.31
C ILE A 215 13.70 -3.21 3.69
N ALA A 216 12.44 -3.18 3.25
CA ALA A 216 11.86 -1.98 2.68
C ALA A 216 11.68 -0.87 3.73
N VAL A 217 11.37 -1.20 4.98
CA VAL A 217 11.34 -0.23 6.09
C VAL A 217 12.73 0.38 6.30
N THR A 218 13.81 -0.40 6.23
CA THR A 218 15.16 0.16 6.39
C THR A 218 15.58 1.09 5.24
N LYS A 219 14.98 0.97 4.05
CA LYS A 219 15.14 1.95 2.97
C LYS A 219 14.49 3.29 3.28
N THR A 220 13.40 3.29 4.05
CA THR A 220 12.68 4.51 4.45
C THR A 220 13.23 5.10 5.75
N LEU A 221 13.72 4.25 6.65
CA LEU A 221 14.33 4.56 7.94
C LEU A 221 15.74 3.95 8.01
N PRO A 222 16.76 4.57 7.40
CA PRO A 222 18.10 4.00 7.24
C PRO A 222 18.81 3.66 8.57
N GLN A 223 18.47 4.33 9.66
CA GLN A 223 19.01 4.06 11.00
C GLN A 223 18.63 2.68 11.54
N LEU A 224 17.65 2.00 10.92
CA LEU A 224 17.24 0.64 11.25
C LEU A 224 17.96 -0.43 10.41
N GLU A 225 18.89 -0.05 9.54
CA GLU A 225 19.64 -1.01 8.72
C GLU A 225 20.42 -1.98 9.61
N GLY A 226 20.29 -3.29 9.32
CA GLY A 226 20.90 -4.36 10.12
C GLY A 226 20.23 -4.63 11.48
N LYS A 227 19.22 -3.84 11.85
CA LYS A 227 18.50 -3.99 13.14
C LYS A 227 17.11 -4.60 13.00
N PHE A 228 16.58 -4.73 11.78
CA PHE A 228 15.20 -5.16 11.52
C PHE A 228 15.12 -6.25 10.45
N ASP A 229 14.49 -7.39 10.79
CA ASP A 229 14.21 -8.49 9.87
C ASP A 229 12.86 -9.14 10.21
N GLY A 230 12.37 -10.06 9.37
CA GLY A 230 11.09 -10.71 9.63
C GLY A 230 10.63 -11.70 8.57
N LEU A 231 9.46 -12.27 8.84
CA LEU A 231 8.78 -13.22 7.98
C LEU A 231 7.27 -12.93 7.90
N SER A 232 6.59 -13.59 6.96
CA SER A 232 5.13 -13.54 6.81
C SER A 232 4.53 -14.92 7.04
N ILE A 233 3.35 -14.96 7.65
CA ILE A 233 2.50 -16.14 7.78
C ILE A 233 1.17 -15.83 7.11
N ARG A 234 0.89 -16.46 5.97
CA ARG A 234 -0.42 -16.35 5.32
C ARG A 234 -1.45 -17.19 6.06
N VAL A 235 -2.63 -16.64 6.24
CA VAL A 235 -3.76 -17.28 6.92
C VAL A 235 -5.04 -17.19 6.09
N PRO A 236 -6.02 -18.08 6.32
CA PRO A 236 -7.29 -18.13 5.57
C PRO A 236 -8.26 -16.97 5.87
N THR A 237 -7.78 -15.74 5.75
CA THR A 237 -8.59 -14.52 5.82
C THR A 237 -8.48 -13.75 4.51
N PRO A 238 -9.59 -13.20 3.96
CA PRO A 238 -9.57 -12.57 2.63
C PRO A 238 -8.90 -11.19 2.62
N VAL A 239 -8.92 -10.48 3.72
CA VAL A 239 -8.41 -9.11 3.88
C VAL A 239 -8.19 -8.81 5.36
N VAL A 240 -7.41 -7.80 5.65
CA VAL A 240 -6.89 -7.37 6.96
C VAL A 240 -5.82 -8.32 7.50
N SER A 241 -4.71 -7.73 7.86
CA SER A 241 -3.49 -8.39 8.33
C SER A 241 -3.06 -7.80 9.68
N LEU A 242 -2.21 -8.54 10.39
CA LEU A 242 -1.71 -8.17 11.72
C LEU A 242 -0.20 -8.32 11.75
N SER A 243 0.53 -7.25 12.00
CA SER A 243 1.96 -7.28 12.27
C SER A 243 2.23 -7.49 13.75
N ASP A 244 2.98 -8.52 14.09
CA ASP A 244 3.55 -8.81 15.41
C ASP A 244 5.01 -8.38 15.41
N ILE A 245 5.31 -7.29 16.11
CA ILE A 245 6.64 -6.69 16.20
C ILE A 245 7.21 -6.99 17.59
N THR A 246 8.32 -7.69 17.63
CA THR A 246 9.12 -7.82 18.85
C THR A 246 10.31 -6.88 18.73
N VAL A 247 10.46 -5.94 19.67
CA VAL A 247 11.49 -4.90 19.62
C VAL A 247 12.27 -4.84 20.94
N LEU A 248 13.60 -4.78 20.83
CA LEU A 248 14.51 -4.50 21.93
C LEU A 248 14.89 -3.01 21.85
N PHE A 249 14.56 -2.26 22.89
CA PHE A 249 14.85 -0.83 22.99
C PHE A 249 16.21 -0.53 23.64
N GLU A 250 16.75 0.65 23.37
CA GLU A 250 18.01 1.13 23.96
C GLU A 250 17.84 1.53 25.44
N ARG A 251 16.62 1.89 25.84
CA ARG A 251 16.28 2.26 27.22
C ARG A 251 15.14 1.43 27.78
N ASN A 252 15.05 1.37 29.10
CA ASN A 252 13.87 0.81 29.76
C ASN A 252 12.64 1.67 29.52
N THR A 253 11.51 1.02 29.43
CA THR A 253 10.19 1.62 29.18
C THR A 253 9.09 0.78 29.84
N THR A 254 7.88 1.29 29.79
CA THR A 254 6.68 0.60 30.29
C THR A 254 5.62 0.49 29.18
N VAL A 255 4.63 -0.39 29.38
CA VAL A 255 3.46 -0.47 28.49
C VAL A 255 2.77 0.87 28.37
N GLU A 256 2.62 1.59 29.48
CA GLU A 256 1.98 2.89 29.51
C GLU A 256 2.73 3.93 28.68
N GLU A 257 4.06 4.02 28.83
CA GLU A 257 4.89 4.94 28.03
C GLU A 257 4.78 4.68 26.55
N ILE A 258 4.83 3.40 26.11
CA ILE A 258 4.68 3.02 24.70
C ILE A 258 3.29 3.41 24.19
N ASN A 259 2.24 3.06 24.93
CA ASN A 259 0.87 3.37 24.53
C ASN A 259 0.63 4.88 24.45
N ASN A 260 1.17 5.66 25.38
CA ASN A 260 1.07 7.11 25.35
C ASN A 260 1.84 7.73 24.17
N ALA A 261 3.02 7.18 23.81
CA ALA A 261 3.76 7.63 22.63
C ALA A 261 2.93 7.43 21.35
N PHE A 262 2.27 6.29 21.19
CA PHE A 262 1.40 6.05 20.02
C PHE A 262 0.14 6.91 20.03
N LYS A 263 -0.52 7.11 21.18
CA LYS A 263 -1.68 8.03 21.32
C LYS A 263 -1.29 9.45 20.93
N LYS A 264 -0.14 9.92 21.41
CA LYS A 264 0.39 11.24 21.07
C LYS A 264 0.65 11.33 19.56
N ALA A 265 1.43 10.40 19.00
CA ALA A 265 1.75 10.40 17.58
C ALA A 265 0.49 10.37 16.71
N ALA A 266 -0.49 9.48 16.99
CA ALA A 266 -1.75 9.38 16.24
C ALA A 266 -2.58 10.68 16.28
N SER A 267 -2.37 11.56 17.26
CA SER A 267 -3.02 12.87 17.36
C SER A 267 -2.27 13.99 16.63
N GLU A 268 -1.04 13.78 16.21
CA GLU A 268 -0.24 14.77 15.52
C GLU A 268 -0.67 14.89 14.04
N PRO A 269 -0.73 16.12 13.49
CA PRO A 269 -1.12 16.33 12.08
C PRO A 269 -0.31 15.53 11.07
N TYR A 270 0.96 15.27 11.37
CA TYR A 270 1.88 14.49 10.53
C TYR A 270 1.43 13.03 10.34
N TYR A 271 0.87 12.41 11.37
CA TYR A 271 0.41 11.03 11.34
C TYR A 271 -1.10 10.88 11.13
N GLN A 272 -1.82 11.99 10.98
CA GLN A 272 -3.28 11.97 10.83
C GLN A 272 -3.70 11.16 9.58
N GLY A 273 -4.57 10.15 9.77
CA GLY A 273 -5.01 9.25 8.71
C GLY A 273 -3.98 8.16 8.33
N ILE A 274 -2.76 8.23 8.87
CA ILE A 274 -1.68 7.27 8.61
C ILE A 274 -1.56 6.26 9.75
N LEU A 275 -1.40 6.76 10.99
CA LEU A 275 -1.25 5.97 12.20
C LEU A 275 -2.52 6.09 13.05
N GLY A 276 -3.11 4.95 13.37
CA GLY A 276 -4.22 4.85 14.32
C GLY A 276 -3.84 4.07 15.57
N VAL A 277 -4.70 4.15 16.59
CA VAL A 277 -4.63 3.32 17.80
C VAL A 277 -6.00 2.72 18.10
N SER A 278 -6.02 1.54 18.74
CA SER A 278 -7.25 0.90 19.23
C SER A 278 -7.11 0.57 20.71
N GLU A 279 -8.17 0.87 21.47
CA GLU A 279 -8.34 0.50 22.88
C GLU A 279 -9.51 -0.46 23.10
N GLU A 280 -10.04 -1.02 21.99
CA GLU A 280 -11.14 -1.98 22.00
C GLU A 280 -10.63 -3.38 21.63
N PRO A 281 -11.23 -4.46 22.17
CA PRO A 281 -10.85 -5.84 21.87
C PRO A 281 -11.41 -6.29 20.51
N LEU A 282 -10.90 -5.70 19.43
CA LEU A 282 -11.36 -5.92 18.06
C LEU A 282 -10.60 -7.07 17.39
N VAL A 283 -11.14 -7.54 16.27
CA VAL A 283 -10.55 -8.58 15.41
C VAL A 283 -10.46 -8.10 13.96
N SER A 284 -9.81 -8.88 13.11
CA SER A 284 -9.50 -8.48 11.72
C SER A 284 -10.72 -7.94 10.96
N ARG A 285 -11.92 -8.50 11.18
CA ARG A 285 -13.11 -8.09 10.43
C ARG A 285 -13.58 -6.67 10.75
N ASP A 286 -13.28 -6.18 11.93
CA ASP A 286 -13.66 -4.83 12.38
C ASP A 286 -12.82 -3.73 11.72
N TYR A 287 -11.67 -4.10 11.14
CA TYR A 287 -10.77 -3.19 10.44
C TYR A 287 -10.96 -3.16 8.92
N ILE A 288 -11.92 -3.93 8.36
CA ILE A 288 -12.19 -3.91 6.91
C ILE A 288 -12.65 -2.51 6.50
N GLY A 289 -11.98 -1.95 5.50
CA GLY A 289 -12.25 -0.58 5.00
C GLY A 289 -11.61 0.52 5.84
N ASN A 290 -10.81 0.21 6.85
CA ASN A 290 -10.07 1.21 7.61
C ASN A 290 -8.94 1.79 6.73
N SER A 291 -8.86 3.13 6.65
CA SER A 291 -7.95 3.84 5.77
C SER A 291 -6.54 4.06 6.35
N HIS A 292 -6.32 3.81 7.64
CA HIS A 292 -4.99 3.96 8.24
C HIS A 292 -3.99 2.94 7.67
N SER A 293 -2.74 3.34 7.59
CA SER A 293 -1.64 2.43 7.22
C SER A 293 -1.40 1.35 8.27
N GLY A 294 -1.47 1.74 9.55
CA GLY A 294 -1.34 0.85 10.69
C GLY A 294 -2.15 1.34 11.88
N ILE A 295 -2.80 0.42 12.58
CA ILE A 295 -3.55 0.70 13.81
C ILE A 295 -2.93 -0.12 14.94
N VAL A 296 -2.28 0.57 15.89
CA VAL A 296 -1.65 -0.11 17.04
C VAL A 296 -2.72 -0.56 18.02
N ASP A 297 -2.74 -1.86 18.33
CA ASP A 297 -3.60 -2.44 19.36
C ASP A 297 -2.97 -2.24 20.74
N LEU A 298 -3.41 -1.22 21.44
CA LEU A 298 -2.85 -0.81 22.72
C LEU A 298 -3.10 -1.82 23.85
N LEU A 299 -4.14 -2.68 23.71
CA LEU A 299 -4.45 -3.72 24.69
C LEU A 299 -3.46 -4.89 24.63
N LEU A 300 -2.78 -5.06 23.49
CA LEU A 300 -1.85 -6.15 23.25
C LEU A 300 -0.37 -5.77 23.44
N THR A 301 -0.08 -4.51 23.76
CA THR A 301 1.29 -4.07 24.09
C THR A 301 1.80 -4.83 25.32
N LYS A 302 3.02 -5.36 25.23
CA LYS A 302 3.71 -6.07 26.33
C LYS A 302 5.14 -5.57 26.47
N VAL A 303 5.65 -5.57 27.68
CA VAL A 303 7.06 -5.28 28.01
C VAL A 303 7.59 -6.35 28.96
N VAL A 304 8.75 -6.90 28.64
CA VAL A 304 9.45 -7.89 29.45
C VAL A 304 10.85 -7.36 29.77
N GLY A 305 11.29 -7.48 31.02
CA GLY A 305 12.62 -7.09 31.45
C GLY A 305 12.94 -5.60 31.28
N GLY A 306 11.91 -4.76 31.09
CA GLY A 306 12.01 -3.30 31.00
C GLY A 306 12.26 -2.78 29.58
N ASN A 307 12.83 -3.57 28.66
CA ASN A 307 13.16 -3.04 27.33
C ASN A 307 12.87 -3.98 26.16
N LEU A 308 12.36 -5.19 26.39
CA LEU A 308 11.86 -6.06 25.34
C LEU A 308 10.35 -5.89 25.21
N ALA A 309 9.88 -5.32 24.13
CA ALA A 309 8.47 -5.06 23.90
C ALA A 309 7.88 -5.89 22.75
N LYS A 310 6.57 -6.12 22.83
CA LYS A 310 5.72 -6.65 21.76
C LYS A 310 4.66 -5.63 21.41
N ILE A 311 4.58 -5.31 20.11
CA ILE A 311 3.62 -4.35 19.56
C ILE A 311 2.81 -5.05 18.47
N MET A 312 1.48 -4.93 18.52
CA MET A 312 0.57 -5.50 17.54
C MET A 312 -0.04 -4.38 16.69
N VAL A 313 0.00 -4.53 15.37
CA VAL A 313 -0.45 -3.50 14.43
C VAL A 313 -1.38 -4.10 13.39
N TRP A 314 -2.65 -3.73 13.43
CA TRP A 314 -3.66 -4.06 12.43
C TRP A 314 -3.53 -3.18 11.19
N TYR A 315 -3.86 -3.72 10.02
CA TYR A 315 -3.94 -2.94 8.80
C TYR A 315 -4.83 -3.62 7.75
N ASP A 316 -5.67 -2.83 7.09
CA ASP A 316 -6.32 -3.30 5.88
C ASP A 316 -5.31 -3.25 4.74
N ASN A 317 -4.78 -4.42 4.38
CA ASN A 317 -3.69 -4.55 3.41
C ASN A 317 -4.08 -4.15 1.97
N GLU A 318 -5.36 -3.98 1.67
CA GLU A 318 -5.85 -3.47 0.39
C GLU A 318 -6.33 -2.02 0.51
N TRP A 319 -7.26 -1.71 1.42
CA TRP A 319 -7.88 -0.40 1.51
C TRP A 319 -6.95 0.65 2.14
N GLY A 320 -6.35 0.36 3.28
CA GLY A 320 -5.37 1.25 3.93
C GLY A 320 -4.18 1.53 3.01
N TYR A 321 -3.64 0.48 2.38
CA TYR A 321 -2.58 0.63 1.39
C TYR A 321 -2.98 1.48 0.19
N SER A 322 -4.18 1.27 -0.36
CA SER A 322 -4.66 2.04 -1.52
C SER A 322 -4.89 3.52 -1.18
N ASN A 323 -5.27 3.83 0.07
CA ASN A 323 -5.34 5.22 0.52
C ASN A 323 -3.95 5.88 0.49
N ARG A 324 -2.92 5.23 1.04
CA ARG A 324 -1.54 5.74 1.01
C ARG A 324 -1.02 5.91 -0.41
N LEU A 325 -1.30 4.95 -1.29
CA LEU A 325 -0.93 5.02 -2.70
C LEU A 325 -1.53 6.25 -3.39
N VAL A 326 -2.83 6.49 -3.19
CA VAL A 326 -3.53 7.63 -3.81
C VAL A 326 -3.09 8.96 -3.20
N GLU A 327 -2.83 9.00 -1.90
CA GLU A 327 -2.30 10.20 -1.24
C GLU A 327 -0.88 10.54 -1.73
N LEU A 328 0.00 9.54 -1.85
CA LEU A 328 1.33 9.73 -2.44
C LEU A 328 1.23 10.29 -3.86
N VAL A 329 0.34 9.74 -4.69
CA VAL A 329 0.08 10.23 -6.05
C VAL A 329 -0.39 11.69 -6.03
N ALA A 330 -1.28 12.06 -5.12
CA ALA A 330 -1.78 13.42 -5.00
C ALA A 330 -0.67 14.39 -4.54
N ASP A 331 0.18 13.98 -3.62
CA ASP A 331 1.27 14.81 -3.12
C ASP A 331 2.36 15.03 -4.20
N ILE A 332 2.70 13.99 -4.96
CA ILE A 332 3.57 14.12 -6.15
C ILE A 332 2.92 15.07 -7.17
N GLY A 333 1.62 14.94 -7.43
CA GLY A 333 0.89 15.82 -8.35
C GLY A 333 0.98 17.29 -7.96
N LYS A 334 0.92 17.60 -6.67
CA LYS A 334 1.10 18.98 -6.16
C LYS A 334 2.50 19.54 -6.47
N THR A 335 3.54 18.70 -6.46
CA THR A 335 4.90 19.13 -6.81
C THR A 335 5.03 19.41 -8.31
N LEU A 336 4.40 18.62 -9.17
CA LEU A 336 4.38 18.85 -10.62
C LEU A 336 3.68 20.16 -10.97
N ASN A 337 2.55 20.46 -10.32
CA ASN A 337 1.77 21.68 -10.56
C ASN A 337 2.45 22.97 -10.05
N LYS A 338 3.48 22.88 -9.21
CA LYS A 338 4.29 24.03 -8.76
C LYS A 338 5.42 24.37 -9.72
N GLN A 339 5.82 23.45 -10.59
CA GLN A 339 6.96 23.58 -11.52
C GLN A 339 6.53 24.04 -12.92
N GLY A 340 5.26 24.03 -13.26
CA GLY A 340 4.64 24.52 -14.50
C GLY A 340 3.98 25.86 -14.30
#